data_67c2979452a719953bf9e29b5b95db4d
#
_entry.id   67c2979452a719953bf9e29b5b95db4d
#
_cell.length_a   1.000
_cell.length_b   1.000
_cell.length_c   1.000
_cell.angle_alpha   90.00
_cell.angle_beta   90.00
_cell.angle_gamma   90.00
#
_symmetry.space_group_name_H-M   'P 1'
#
loop_
_entity.id
_entity.type
_entity.pdbx_description
1 polymer ?
#
loop_
_entity_poly.entity_id
_entity_poly.type
_entity_poly.pdbx_seq_one_letter_code
_entity_poly.pdbx_strand_id
1 'polypeptide(L)'
;GPFAVSDVGRLSNVDAIPQAADELVQLEGVTAVVVLGECDDTIHLSGRSRDDRVHMGDTLDSAVSVLREASAGGHARMGGGQLSLRDGAIETVAGETVPRDGLRERLFDAMSGEV
;
A
#
# COMPACT_ATOMS: atom_id res chain seq x y z
N GLY A 1 -0.31 -16.25 -6.26
CA GLY A 1 1.00 -15.83 -6.71
C GLY A 1 1.85 -15.32 -5.57
N PRO A 2 3.06 -14.87 -5.84
CA PRO A 2 4.02 -14.48 -4.82
C PRO A 2 3.76 -13.09 -4.21
N PHE A 3 2.85 -12.31 -4.78
CA PHE A 3 2.56 -10.96 -4.32
C PHE A 3 1.24 -10.95 -3.56
N ALA A 4 1.20 -10.17 -2.48
CA ALA A 4 0.02 -10.08 -1.64
C ALA A 4 -0.27 -8.64 -1.24
N VAL A 5 -1.55 -8.31 -1.12
CA VAL A 5 -2.01 -7.04 -0.55
C VAL A 5 -3.01 -7.39 0.54
N SER A 6 -2.80 -6.83 1.73
CA SER A 6 -3.65 -7.09 2.89
C SER A 6 -4.20 -5.78 3.44
N ASP A 7 -5.52 -5.72 3.61
CA ASP A 7 -6.19 -4.59 4.26
C ASP A 7 -6.53 -5.01 5.69
N VAL A 8 -5.91 -4.38 6.68
CA VAL A 8 -6.13 -4.72 8.09
C VAL A 8 -7.24 -3.88 8.73
N GLY A 9 -7.92 -3.07 7.93
CA GLY A 9 -9.06 -2.31 8.39
C GLY A 9 -8.71 -1.06 9.19
N ARG A 10 -9.59 -0.71 10.12
CA ARG A 10 -9.40 0.47 10.97
C ARG A 10 -8.66 0.09 12.23
N LEU A 11 -7.63 0.88 12.59
CA LEU A 11 -6.73 0.58 13.69
C LEU A 11 -6.57 1.80 14.59
N SER A 12 -6.24 1.57 15.87
CA SER A 12 -5.83 2.63 16.78
C SER A 12 -4.31 2.76 16.86
N ASN A 13 -3.57 1.70 16.50
CA ASN A 13 -2.10 1.68 16.53
C ASN A 13 -1.55 1.52 15.12
N VAL A 14 -1.04 2.62 14.57
CA VAL A 14 -0.52 2.64 13.20
C VAL A 14 0.71 1.73 13.03
N ASP A 15 1.45 1.46 14.10
CA ASP A 15 2.62 0.59 14.05
C ASP A 15 2.29 -0.87 13.73
N ALA A 16 1.04 -1.26 13.89
CA ALA A 16 0.59 -2.60 13.54
C ALA A 16 0.72 -2.86 12.03
N ILE A 17 0.68 -1.81 11.20
CA ILE A 17 0.73 -1.95 9.74
C ILE A 17 2.12 -2.41 9.27
N PRO A 18 3.22 -1.70 9.61
CA PRO A 18 4.55 -2.20 9.23
C PRO A 18 4.90 -3.54 9.90
N GLN A 19 4.42 -3.78 11.13
CA GLN A 19 4.65 -5.07 11.78
C GLN A 19 4.01 -6.20 10.98
N ALA A 20 2.78 -6.01 10.51
CA ALA A 20 2.11 -7.01 9.69
C ALA A 20 2.86 -7.26 8.36
N ALA A 21 3.38 -6.19 7.75
CA ALA A 21 4.15 -6.33 6.52
C ALA A 21 5.43 -7.16 6.76
N ASP A 22 6.12 -6.91 7.86
CA ASP A 22 7.33 -7.68 8.22
C ASP A 22 7.01 -9.16 8.43
N GLU A 23 5.88 -9.47 9.04
CA GLU A 23 5.48 -10.87 9.27
C GLU A 23 5.05 -11.55 7.98
N LEU A 24 4.22 -10.87 7.17
CA LEU A 24 3.65 -11.46 5.97
C LEU A 24 4.70 -11.77 4.90
N VAL A 25 5.73 -10.93 4.77
CA VAL A 25 6.77 -11.15 3.77
C VAL A 25 7.62 -12.37 4.11
N GLN A 26 7.58 -12.86 5.35
CA GLN A 26 8.30 -14.06 5.78
C GLN A 26 7.55 -15.35 5.46
N LEU A 27 6.27 -15.27 5.09
CA LEU A 27 5.50 -16.47 4.79
C LEU A 27 6.04 -17.14 3.53
N GLU A 28 6.02 -18.49 3.55
CA GLU A 28 6.44 -19.28 2.40
C GLU A 28 5.61 -18.91 1.18
N GLY A 29 6.30 -18.67 0.06
CA GLY A 29 5.62 -18.34 -1.19
C GLY A 29 5.30 -16.86 -1.38
N VAL A 30 5.48 -16.03 -0.35
CA VAL A 30 5.26 -14.58 -0.45
C VAL A 30 6.61 -13.89 -0.63
N THR A 31 6.77 -13.15 -1.73
CA THR A 31 8.02 -12.45 -2.02
C THR A 31 7.87 -10.93 -1.96
N ALA A 32 6.66 -10.41 -2.08
CA ALA A 32 6.38 -8.99 -1.89
C ALA A 32 4.98 -8.81 -1.33
N VAL A 33 4.82 -7.86 -0.41
CA VAL A 33 3.55 -7.60 0.25
C VAL A 33 3.39 -6.11 0.52
N VAL A 34 2.17 -5.62 0.36
CA VAL A 34 1.76 -4.30 0.83
C VAL A 34 0.62 -4.49 1.82
N VAL A 35 0.73 -3.86 2.98
CA VAL A 35 -0.33 -3.82 3.98
C VAL A 35 -0.87 -2.41 4.04
N LEU A 36 -2.18 -2.28 4.04
CA LEU A 36 -2.85 -1.00 4.23
C LEU A 36 -3.77 -1.05 5.43
N GLY A 37 -3.95 0.08 6.08
CA GLY A 37 -4.85 0.22 7.19
C GLY A 37 -5.23 1.66 7.41
N GLU A 38 -6.36 1.89 8.07
CA GLU A 38 -6.89 3.23 8.33
C GLU A 38 -6.69 3.59 9.79
N CYS A 39 -6.15 4.78 10.02
CA CYS A 39 -6.02 5.37 11.35
C CYS A 39 -6.21 6.88 11.22
N ASP A 40 -7.15 7.45 11.99
CA ASP A 40 -7.38 8.91 12.06
C ASP A 40 -7.58 9.55 10.66
N ASP A 41 -8.52 9.02 9.89
CA ASP A 41 -8.86 9.51 8.54
C ASP A 41 -7.70 9.49 7.55
N THR A 42 -6.72 8.63 7.81
CA THR A 42 -5.55 8.45 6.94
C THR A 42 -5.40 6.96 6.63
N ILE A 43 -5.19 6.64 5.38
CA ILE A 43 -4.76 5.30 4.97
C ILE A 43 -3.24 5.28 5.04
N HIS A 44 -2.70 4.33 5.78
CA HIS A 44 -1.26 4.09 5.87
C HIS A 44 -0.90 2.85 5.07
N LEU A 45 0.25 2.90 4.41
CA LEU A 45 0.76 1.80 3.59
C LEU A 45 2.14 1.40 4.11
N SER A 46 2.38 0.11 4.17
CA SER A 46 3.73 -0.42 4.42
C SER A 46 3.96 -1.57 3.45
N GLY A 47 5.09 -1.53 2.77
CA GLY A 47 5.45 -2.55 1.80
C GLY A 47 6.81 -3.17 2.10
N ARG A 48 6.93 -4.45 1.78
CA ARG A 48 8.18 -5.21 1.92
C ARG A 48 8.37 -6.06 0.67
N SER A 49 9.61 -6.17 0.22
CA SER A 49 9.93 -6.97 -0.97
C SER A 49 11.22 -7.76 -0.77
N ARG A 50 11.17 -9.05 -1.09
CA ARG A 50 12.33 -9.92 -1.25
C ARG A 50 12.50 -10.29 -2.73
N ASP A 51 11.75 -9.64 -3.60
CA ASP A 51 11.65 -9.96 -5.03
C ASP A 51 12.36 -8.87 -5.83
N ASP A 52 13.35 -9.25 -6.61
CA ASP A 52 14.13 -8.29 -7.41
C ASP A 52 13.29 -7.61 -8.49
N ARG A 53 12.12 -8.16 -8.83
CA ARG A 53 11.20 -7.58 -9.80
C ARG A 53 10.38 -6.43 -9.20
N VAL A 54 10.35 -6.30 -7.86
CA VAL A 54 9.54 -5.33 -7.16
C VAL A 54 10.42 -4.41 -6.34
N HIS A 55 10.63 -3.19 -6.84
CA HIS A 55 11.24 -2.11 -6.07
C HIS A 55 10.12 -1.45 -5.27
N MET A 56 10.08 -1.72 -3.98
CA MET A 56 8.91 -1.36 -3.17
C MET A 56 8.66 0.15 -3.12
N GLY A 57 9.71 0.95 -2.94
CA GLY A 57 9.55 2.41 -2.89
C GLY A 57 8.92 2.97 -4.17
N ASP A 58 9.41 2.55 -5.32
CA ASP A 58 8.89 3.00 -6.62
C ASP A 58 7.48 2.47 -6.86
N THR A 59 7.21 1.24 -6.44
CA THR A 59 5.90 0.62 -6.56
C THR A 59 4.83 1.44 -5.82
N LEU A 60 5.11 1.79 -4.57
CA LEU A 60 4.16 2.55 -3.76
C LEU A 60 3.98 3.97 -4.31
N ASP A 61 5.08 4.62 -4.69
CA ASP A 61 5.02 5.96 -5.27
C ASP A 61 4.14 5.97 -6.54
N SER A 62 4.34 5.01 -7.42
CA SER A 62 3.55 4.87 -8.64
C SER A 62 2.07 4.62 -8.33
N ALA A 63 1.80 3.73 -7.37
CA ALA A 63 0.42 3.36 -7.04
C ALA A 63 -0.41 4.54 -6.51
N VAL A 64 0.21 5.47 -5.77
CA VAL A 64 -0.52 6.59 -5.18
C VAL A 64 -0.41 7.88 -5.97
N SER A 65 0.29 7.89 -7.10
CA SER A 65 0.63 9.11 -7.85
C SER A 65 -0.59 9.91 -8.31
N VAL A 66 -1.73 9.27 -8.52
CA VAL A 66 -2.97 9.92 -8.97
C VAL A 66 -3.95 10.15 -7.83
N LEU A 67 -3.55 9.82 -6.59
CA LEU A 67 -4.44 9.94 -5.44
C LEU A 67 -4.24 11.29 -4.74
N ARG A 68 -5.35 11.82 -4.22
CA ARG A 68 -5.38 13.10 -3.53
C ARG A 68 -4.63 13.01 -2.19
N GLU A 69 -3.80 14.02 -1.92
CA GLU A 69 -3.04 14.13 -0.66
C GLU A 69 -2.34 12.84 -0.27
N ALA A 70 -1.67 12.24 -1.25
CA ALA A 70 -0.96 11.00 -1.07
C ALA A 70 0.53 11.19 -1.27
N SER A 71 1.32 10.46 -0.50
CA SER A 71 2.76 10.40 -0.68
C SER A 71 3.25 9.02 -0.31
N ALA A 72 4.25 8.53 -1.03
CA ALA A 72 4.86 7.25 -0.76
C ALA A 72 6.26 7.20 -1.34
N GLY A 73 7.07 6.31 -0.82
CA GLY A 73 8.42 6.09 -1.30
C GLY A 73 9.16 5.09 -0.45
N GLY A 74 10.47 5.00 -0.65
CA GLY A 74 11.33 4.11 0.10
C GLY A 74 12.43 3.53 -0.75
N HIS A 75 12.88 2.35 -0.34
CA HIS A 75 13.98 1.63 -0.97
C HIS A 75 13.45 0.41 -1.73
N ALA A 76 14.36 -0.35 -2.34
CA ALA A 76 13.98 -1.53 -3.11
C ALA A 76 13.21 -2.55 -2.29
N ARG A 77 13.60 -2.75 -1.03
CA ARG A 77 13.06 -3.83 -0.18
C ARG A 77 12.02 -3.36 0.82
N MET A 78 11.86 -2.06 1.00
CA MET A 78 11.02 -1.52 2.05
C MET A 78 10.51 -0.14 1.62
N GLY A 79 9.21 0.08 1.77
CA GLY A 79 8.61 1.37 1.50
C GLY A 79 7.39 1.60 2.37
N GLY A 80 6.95 2.83 2.38
CA GLY A 80 5.75 3.23 3.10
C GLY A 80 5.13 4.45 2.47
N GLY A 81 3.91 4.75 2.90
CA GLY A 81 3.20 5.90 2.39
C GLY A 81 1.92 6.14 3.16
N GLN A 82 1.25 7.20 2.76
CA GLN A 82 -0.03 7.54 3.35
C GLN A 82 -0.85 8.38 2.40
N LEU A 83 -2.15 8.36 2.61
CA LEU A 83 -3.06 9.25 1.91
C LEU A 83 -4.19 9.66 2.87
N SER A 84 -4.62 10.91 2.75
CA SER A 84 -5.69 11.44 3.59
C SER A 84 -7.04 11.12 2.97
N LEU A 85 -7.97 10.64 3.80
CA LEU A 85 -9.35 10.46 3.37
C LEU A 85 -10.08 11.81 3.36
N ARG A 86 -10.99 11.97 2.42
CA ARG A 86 -11.90 13.11 2.38
C ARG A 86 -13.31 12.63 2.65
N ASP A 87 -13.87 13.08 3.76
CA ASP A 87 -15.20 12.62 4.20
C ASP A 87 -15.27 11.08 4.23
N GLY A 88 -14.18 10.45 4.70
CA GLY A 88 -14.09 9.00 4.80
C GLY A 88 -13.79 8.27 3.49
N ALA A 89 -13.53 8.98 2.40
CA ALA A 89 -13.34 8.39 1.08
C ALA A 89 -11.93 8.65 0.54
N ILE A 90 -11.44 7.70 -0.25
CA ILE A 90 -10.23 7.86 -1.06
C ILE A 90 -10.64 8.58 -2.35
N GLU A 91 -9.90 9.62 -2.72
CA GLU A 91 -10.18 10.34 -3.96
C GLU A 91 -8.94 10.45 -4.83
N THR A 92 -9.16 10.49 -6.15
CA THR A 92 -8.11 10.86 -7.09
C THR A 92 -7.94 12.38 -7.10
N VAL A 93 -6.83 12.84 -7.69
CA VAL A 93 -6.60 14.30 -7.87
C VAL A 93 -7.68 14.94 -8.76
N ALA A 94 -8.36 14.13 -9.56
CA ALA A 94 -9.47 14.59 -10.41
C ALA A 94 -10.82 14.60 -9.67
N GLY A 95 -10.86 14.18 -8.41
CA GLY A 95 -12.06 14.21 -7.58
C GLY A 95 -12.92 12.94 -7.66
N GLU A 96 -12.43 11.89 -8.29
CA GLU A 96 -13.16 10.62 -8.38
C GLU A 96 -12.93 9.80 -7.11
N THR A 97 -13.99 9.14 -6.61
CA THR A 97 -13.90 8.27 -5.45
C THR A 97 -13.33 6.91 -5.85
N VAL A 98 -12.40 6.41 -5.06
CA VAL A 98 -11.78 5.09 -5.24
C VAL A 98 -12.22 4.21 -4.07
N PRO A 99 -12.88 3.07 -4.31
CA PRO A 99 -13.20 2.13 -3.22
C PRO A 99 -11.93 1.47 -2.69
N ARG A 100 -12.00 0.96 -1.46
CA ARG A 100 -10.83 0.30 -0.85
C ARG A 100 -10.34 -0.88 -1.69
N ASP A 101 -11.25 -1.65 -2.27
CA ASP A 101 -10.86 -2.75 -3.15
C ASP A 101 -10.15 -2.24 -4.40
N GLY A 102 -10.54 -1.07 -4.90
CA GLY A 102 -9.86 -0.43 -6.01
C GLY A 102 -8.42 -0.03 -5.66
N LEU A 103 -8.19 0.44 -4.43
CA LEU A 103 -6.84 0.72 -3.96
C LEU A 103 -6.02 -0.57 -3.86
N ARG A 104 -6.61 -1.64 -3.34
CA ARG A 104 -5.93 -2.95 -3.25
C ARG A 104 -5.51 -3.44 -4.64
N GLU A 105 -6.41 -3.35 -5.61
CA GLU A 105 -6.11 -3.74 -6.99
C GLU A 105 -4.99 -2.89 -7.58
N ARG A 106 -5.02 -1.59 -7.34
CA ARG A 106 -3.98 -0.68 -7.82
C ARG A 106 -2.60 -1.04 -7.24
N LEU A 107 -2.55 -1.36 -5.96
CA LEU A 107 -1.31 -1.77 -5.30
C LEU A 107 -0.79 -3.10 -5.86
N PHE A 108 -1.68 -4.05 -6.06
CA PHE A 108 -1.32 -5.33 -6.65
C PHE A 108 -0.80 -5.16 -8.08
N ASP A 109 -1.49 -4.38 -8.89
CA ASP A 109 -1.09 -4.12 -10.28
C ASP A 109 0.27 -3.42 -10.34
N ALA A 110 0.53 -2.51 -9.42
CA ALA A 110 1.81 -1.82 -9.35
C ALA A 110 2.96 -2.80 -9.05
N MET A 111 2.75 -3.76 -8.14
CA MET A 111 3.74 -4.81 -7.88
C MET A 111 3.96 -5.69 -9.10
N SER A 112 2.91 -5.96 -9.85
CA SER A 112 2.95 -6.80 -11.04
C SER A 112 3.49 -6.07 -12.28
N GLY A 113 3.75 -4.76 -12.18
CA GLY A 113 4.24 -3.97 -13.30
C GLY A 113 3.18 -3.61 -14.33
N GLU A 114 1.91 -3.60 -13.93
CA GLU A 114 0.77 -3.35 -14.82
C GLU A 114 0.17 -1.94 -14.69
N VAL A 115 0.88 -1.06 -14.02
CA VAL A 115 0.43 0.32 -13.81
C VAL A 115 1.31 1.29 -14.55
#